data_6c636dea8feea498f05b7852ed4c0cbf
#
_entry.id   6c636dea8feea498f05b7852ed4c0cbf
#
_cell.length_a   1.000
_cell.length_b   1.000
_cell.length_c   1.000
_cell.angle_alpha   90.00
_cell.angle_beta   90.00
_cell.angle_gamma   90.00
#
_symmetry.space_group_name_H-M   'P 1'
#
loop_
_entity.id
_entity.type
_entity.pdbx_description
1 polymer ?
#
loop_
_entity_poly.entity_id
_entity_poly.type
_entity_poly.pdbx_seq_one_letter_code
_entity_poly.pdbx_strand_id
1 'polypeptide(L)'
;MQDDFQSIYKQAVECYNAGQWQGAVFWSERCLSIESDNADVLHLRGITALALDDAKDAQRWVLKAIERSPNPVFLNTLSVIQTHLGAFARAAESARTALGIATQGHPDIDRSILLYNLGRALQLDLRFAEAAAIYRDVIDLNPGHVEAHNNLGVSLRSLGQLDAAVEQLHHALAIQPANPVAHGNLGHALLASGRYRDAWPHFEHRWATFLDERGDSKINPPNLPMPQWKGESTRADRDRLLILHEHGLGDTLHFCRYIPMAMERFSQVGFAGPEPLRRLLSRAFGSTSSKFVYLDATRVDLRQWDMYSPLLSLPMAFDTDADSIPAAVPYLHAEPRAAQRWSKRLAGLQDSARPRIGLAWAGGGLLPGVDARRSMPVDKIDALISWPHALWISLQKPVSDAKKLQRRQRVHIVDWMNEIDDFADTAALVASLDLVICVDTSIAHLAGAMGKRVWLLNRHQGCWRWMRDREDTPWYPSMRIFNQKTCGDWEGVLARVLAELERDAWRS
;
A
#
# COMPACT_ATOMS: atom_id res chain seq x y z
N MET A 1 -14.16 5.49 -56.52
CA MET A 1 -13.97 6.77 -55.80
C MET A 1 -12.76 6.55 -54.90
N GLN A 2 -11.63 7.21 -55.18
CA GLN A 2 -10.54 7.29 -54.21
C GLN A 2 -11.07 8.12 -53.04
N ASP A 3 -11.25 7.47 -51.89
CA ASP A 3 -11.51 8.20 -50.65
C ASP A 3 -10.34 9.14 -50.45
N ASP A 4 -10.58 10.43 -50.30
CA ASP A 4 -9.55 11.42 -49.97
C ASP A 4 -8.97 11.09 -48.59
N PHE A 5 -7.65 11.14 -48.44
CA PHE A 5 -6.92 10.91 -47.19
C PHE A 5 -7.57 11.62 -46.03
N GLN A 6 -7.97 12.89 -46.21
CA GLN A 6 -8.59 13.68 -45.16
C GLN A 6 -9.94 13.09 -44.68
N SER A 7 -10.72 12.52 -45.60
CA SER A 7 -11.98 11.85 -45.27
C SER A 7 -11.77 10.59 -44.45
N ILE A 8 -10.76 9.78 -44.81
CA ILE A 8 -10.40 8.56 -44.12
C ILE A 8 -9.85 8.89 -42.72
N TYR A 9 -8.97 9.89 -42.61
CA TYR A 9 -8.43 10.34 -41.35
C TYR A 9 -9.50 10.85 -40.39
N LYS A 10 -10.44 11.67 -40.91
CA LYS A 10 -11.59 12.13 -40.15
C LYS A 10 -12.40 10.96 -39.57
N GLN A 11 -12.64 9.93 -40.38
CA GLN A 11 -13.33 8.71 -39.95
C GLN A 11 -12.58 7.98 -38.84
N ALA A 12 -11.25 7.90 -38.92
CA ALA A 12 -10.43 7.30 -37.87
C ALA A 12 -10.52 8.04 -36.54
N VAL A 13 -10.49 9.39 -36.58
CA VAL A 13 -10.67 10.27 -35.42
C VAL A 13 -12.06 10.14 -34.82
N GLU A 14 -13.12 10.14 -35.68
CA GLU A 14 -14.48 9.93 -35.22
C GLU A 14 -14.70 8.60 -34.54
N CYS A 15 -14.15 7.51 -35.10
CA CYS A 15 -14.18 6.19 -34.44
C CYS A 15 -13.44 6.20 -33.08
N TYR A 16 -12.30 6.86 -32.99
CA TYR A 16 -11.55 7.00 -31.74
C TYR A 16 -12.40 7.76 -30.68
N ASN A 17 -12.94 8.91 -31.05
CA ASN A 17 -13.75 9.73 -30.15
C ASN A 17 -15.04 9.04 -29.70
N ALA A 18 -15.59 8.13 -30.54
CA ALA A 18 -16.76 7.31 -30.22
C ALA A 18 -16.43 6.05 -29.41
N GLY A 19 -15.17 5.81 -29.03
CA GLY A 19 -14.75 4.59 -28.32
C GLY A 19 -14.76 3.32 -29.20
N GLN A 20 -14.87 3.47 -30.51
CA GLN A 20 -14.88 2.37 -31.47
C GLN A 20 -13.44 2.02 -31.86
N TRP A 21 -12.68 1.48 -30.93
CA TRP A 21 -11.23 1.30 -31.05
C TRP A 21 -10.81 0.46 -32.25
N GLN A 22 -11.53 -0.62 -32.57
CA GLN A 22 -11.25 -1.45 -33.75
C GLN A 22 -11.50 -0.69 -35.06
N GLY A 23 -12.53 0.16 -35.10
CA GLY A 23 -12.78 1.06 -36.23
C GLY A 23 -11.65 2.07 -36.40
N ALA A 24 -11.18 2.68 -35.30
CA ALA A 24 -10.06 3.61 -35.32
C ALA A 24 -8.77 2.94 -35.83
N VAL A 25 -8.51 1.68 -35.42
CA VAL A 25 -7.41 0.86 -35.96
C VAL A 25 -7.54 0.70 -37.47
N PHE A 26 -8.68 0.20 -37.94
CA PHE A 26 -8.94 -0.07 -39.36
C PHE A 26 -8.72 1.17 -40.25
N TRP A 27 -9.32 2.29 -39.87
CA TRP A 27 -9.22 3.53 -40.63
C TRP A 27 -7.81 4.14 -40.57
N SER A 28 -7.13 4.04 -39.44
CA SER A 28 -5.73 4.48 -39.32
C SER A 28 -4.79 3.65 -40.20
N GLU A 29 -4.96 2.33 -40.28
CA GLU A 29 -4.20 1.47 -41.19
C GLU A 29 -4.43 1.83 -42.65
N ARG A 30 -5.65 2.17 -43.00
CA ARG A 30 -5.98 2.65 -44.34
C ARG A 30 -5.32 4.00 -44.65
N CYS A 31 -5.28 4.94 -43.69
CA CYS A 31 -4.50 6.18 -43.84
C CYS A 31 -3.00 5.87 -44.07
N LEU A 32 -2.42 4.97 -43.25
CA LEU A 32 -0.99 4.59 -43.36
C LEU A 32 -0.66 3.84 -44.67
N SER A 33 -1.64 3.24 -45.33
CA SER A 33 -1.47 2.66 -46.66
C SER A 33 -1.33 3.74 -47.76
N ILE A 34 -1.82 4.96 -47.51
CA ILE A 34 -1.69 6.10 -48.44
C ILE A 34 -0.46 6.93 -48.04
N GLU A 35 -0.32 7.29 -46.79
CA GLU A 35 0.79 8.06 -46.23
C GLU A 35 1.38 7.30 -45.03
N SER A 36 2.35 6.42 -45.32
CA SER A 36 2.94 5.49 -44.33
C SER A 36 3.61 6.19 -43.13
N ASP A 37 4.00 7.45 -43.30
CA ASP A 37 4.84 8.21 -42.40
C ASP A 37 4.09 9.42 -41.77
N ASN A 38 2.78 9.51 -41.95
CA ASN A 38 2.01 10.63 -41.40
C ASN A 38 2.03 10.58 -39.89
N ALA A 39 2.64 11.59 -39.25
CA ALA A 39 2.89 11.65 -37.81
C ALA A 39 1.60 11.65 -36.98
N ASP A 40 0.56 12.35 -37.45
CA ASP A 40 -0.73 12.42 -36.72
C ASP A 40 -1.47 11.08 -36.75
N VAL A 41 -1.39 10.34 -37.87
CA VAL A 41 -1.97 9.00 -37.99
C VAL A 41 -1.21 7.99 -37.12
N LEU A 42 0.14 8.06 -37.12
CA LEU A 42 0.99 7.24 -36.25
C LEU A 42 0.67 7.50 -34.76
N HIS A 43 0.49 8.78 -34.38
CA HIS A 43 0.06 9.14 -33.05
C HIS A 43 -1.34 8.60 -32.69
N LEU A 44 -2.32 8.75 -33.60
CA LEU A 44 -3.67 8.21 -33.44
C LEU A 44 -3.65 6.70 -33.25
N ARG A 45 -2.81 5.97 -33.99
CA ARG A 45 -2.58 4.52 -33.77
C ARG A 45 -2.04 4.24 -32.39
N GLY A 46 -1.10 5.07 -31.92
CA GLY A 46 -0.51 4.94 -30.57
C GLY A 46 -1.54 5.13 -29.46
N ILE A 47 -2.35 6.20 -29.51
CA ILE A 47 -3.37 6.42 -28.48
C ILE A 47 -4.50 5.39 -28.56
N THR A 48 -4.81 4.87 -29.77
CA THR A 48 -5.78 3.78 -29.93
C THR A 48 -5.26 2.47 -29.33
N ALA A 49 -3.96 2.15 -29.52
CA ALA A 49 -3.34 0.98 -28.89
C ALA A 49 -3.33 1.08 -27.36
N LEU A 50 -3.09 2.29 -26.82
CA LEU A 50 -3.19 2.53 -25.37
C LEU A 50 -4.62 2.31 -24.86
N ALA A 51 -5.64 2.77 -25.60
CA ALA A 51 -7.04 2.55 -25.27
C ALA A 51 -7.45 1.05 -25.31
N LEU A 52 -6.76 0.25 -26.14
CA LEU A 52 -6.89 -1.21 -26.21
C LEU A 52 -6.03 -1.95 -25.16
N ASP A 53 -5.39 -1.23 -24.24
CA ASP A 53 -4.54 -1.78 -23.17
C ASP A 53 -3.22 -2.37 -23.65
N ASP A 54 -2.77 -2.04 -24.85
CA ASP A 54 -1.45 -2.43 -25.37
C ASP A 54 -0.47 -1.25 -25.30
N ALA A 55 0.03 -0.98 -24.10
CA ALA A 55 0.98 0.11 -23.87
C ALA A 55 2.33 -0.10 -24.62
N LYS A 56 2.73 -1.35 -24.91
CA LYS A 56 3.96 -1.62 -25.67
C LYS A 56 3.79 -1.25 -27.14
N ASP A 57 2.69 -1.64 -27.75
CA ASP A 57 2.36 -1.25 -29.12
C ASP A 57 2.13 0.25 -29.22
N ALA A 58 1.43 0.85 -28.25
CA ALA A 58 1.25 2.29 -28.15
C ALA A 58 2.60 3.03 -28.16
N GLN A 59 3.56 2.60 -27.36
CA GLN A 59 4.90 3.20 -27.32
C GLN A 59 5.60 3.12 -28.68
N ARG A 60 5.51 2.00 -29.37
CA ARG A 60 6.12 1.81 -30.69
C ARG A 60 5.59 2.80 -31.72
N TRP A 61 4.26 3.00 -31.76
CA TRP A 61 3.61 3.91 -32.69
C TRP A 61 3.91 5.38 -32.38
N VAL A 62 3.84 5.76 -31.10
CA VAL A 62 4.10 7.17 -30.70
C VAL A 62 5.57 7.53 -30.91
N LEU A 63 6.52 6.62 -30.69
CA LEU A 63 7.92 6.87 -31.01
C LEU A 63 8.14 7.12 -32.51
N LYS A 64 7.48 6.36 -33.40
CA LYS A 64 7.51 6.63 -34.86
C LYS A 64 6.94 8.00 -35.19
N ALA A 65 5.85 8.41 -34.55
CA ALA A 65 5.29 9.75 -34.74
C ALA A 65 6.29 10.85 -34.35
N ILE A 66 6.96 10.70 -33.19
CA ILE A 66 7.97 11.65 -32.71
C ILE A 66 9.18 11.72 -33.64
N GLU A 67 9.64 10.58 -34.18
CA GLU A 67 10.74 10.51 -35.15
C GLU A 67 10.43 11.31 -36.42
N ARG A 68 9.16 11.37 -36.83
CA ARG A 68 8.70 12.14 -38.00
C ARG A 68 8.52 13.62 -37.73
N SER A 69 7.94 13.92 -36.59
CA SER A 69 7.65 15.30 -36.18
C SER A 69 7.69 15.43 -34.67
N PRO A 70 8.78 15.90 -34.07
CA PRO A 70 8.83 16.18 -32.64
C PRO A 70 7.73 17.17 -32.25
N ASN A 71 6.75 16.70 -31.50
CA ASN A 71 5.58 17.48 -31.12
C ASN A 71 5.33 17.33 -29.61
N PRO A 72 5.05 18.41 -28.86
CA PRO A 72 4.80 18.35 -27.42
C PRO A 72 3.63 17.41 -27.07
N VAL A 73 2.59 17.32 -27.90
CA VAL A 73 1.46 16.41 -27.69
C VAL A 73 1.89 14.96 -27.76
N PHE A 74 2.73 14.59 -28.75
CA PHE A 74 3.23 13.22 -28.90
C PHE A 74 4.14 12.83 -27.73
N LEU A 75 5.03 13.73 -27.31
CA LEU A 75 5.91 13.53 -26.15
C LEU A 75 5.12 13.41 -24.86
N ASN A 76 4.06 14.19 -24.69
CA ASN A 76 3.16 14.05 -23.54
C ASN A 76 2.45 12.68 -23.55
N THR A 77 1.96 12.24 -24.70
CA THR A 77 1.39 10.90 -24.86
C THR A 77 2.43 9.81 -24.54
N LEU A 78 3.68 9.98 -25.00
CA LEU A 78 4.75 9.06 -24.63
C LEU A 78 5.00 9.00 -23.13
N SER A 79 4.96 10.13 -22.43
CA SER A 79 5.06 10.19 -20.97
C SER A 79 3.94 9.41 -20.28
N VAL A 80 2.70 9.55 -20.76
CA VAL A 80 1.56 8.77 -20.23
C VAL A 80 1.76 7.28 -20.45
N ILE A 81 2.15 6.86 -21.66
CA ILE A 81 2.44 5.46 -22.00
C ILE A 81 3.57 4.89 -21.13
N GLN A 82 4.66 5.64 -20.96
CA GLN A 82 5.80 5.22 -20.12
C GLN A 82 5.39 5.09 -18.65
N THR A 83 4.45 5.92 -18.18
CA THR A 83 3.86 5.80 -16.85
C THR A 83 3.09 4.48 -16.70
N HIS A 84 2.28 4.10 -17.69
CA HIS A 84 1.59 2.80 -17.72
C HIS A 84 2.56 1.60 -17.78
N LEU A 85 3.72 1.77 -18.41
CA LEU A 85 4.77 0.76 -18.47
C LEU A 85 5.67 0.71 -17.21
N GLY A 86 5.41 1.56 -16.19
CA GLY A 86 6.23 1.65 -14.99
C GLY A 86 7.60 2.32 -15.20
N ALA A 87 7.82 2.96 -16.33
CA ALA A 87 9.09 3.61 -16.70
C ALA A 87 9.11 5.09 -16.25
N PHE A 88 8.87 5.34 -14.97
CA PHE A 88 8.54 6.65 -14.40
C PHE A 88 9.62 7.72 -14.64
N ALA A 89 10.89 7.39 -14.48
CA ALA A 89 11.99 8.32 -14.76
C ALA A 89 11.97 8.79 -16.24
N ARG A 90 11.76 7.87 -17.19
CA ARG A 90 11.64 8.20 -18.62
C ARG A 90 10.37 8.99 -18.92
N ALA A 91 9.28 8.68 -18.23
CA ALA A 91 8.04 9.45 -18.36
C ALA A 91 8.25 10.91 -17.95
N ALA A 92 8.94 11.16 -16.84
CA ALA A 92 9.28 12.50 -16.41
C ALA A 92 10.19 13.25 -17.40
N GLU A 93 11.13 12.55 -18.03
CA GLU A 93 12.01 13.13 -19.06
C GLU A 93 11.23 13.50 -20.32
N SER A 94 10.36 12.61 -20.82
CA SER A 94 9.48 12.87 -21.97
C SER A 94 8.57 14.06 -21.72
N ALA A 95 7.96 14.16 -20.51
CA ALA A 95 7.10 15.28 -20.14
C ALA A 95 7.88 16.61 -20.04
N ARG A 96 9.12 16.61 -19.51
CA ARG A 96 9.97 17.81 -19.49
C ARG A 96 10.33 18.27 -20.90
N THR A 97 10.65 17.34 -21.80
CA THR A 97 10.94 17.64 -23.21
C THR A 97 9.71 18.25 -23.88
N ALA A 98 8.52 17.67 -23.67
CA ALA A 98 7.26 18.21 -24.16
C ALA A 98 7.06 19.66 -23.70
N LEU A 99 7.24 19.93 -22.42
CA LEU A 99 7.10 21.27 -21.82
C LEU A 99 8.12 22.26 -22.41
N GLY A 100 9.37 21.85 -22.62
CA GLY A 100 10.44 22.66 -23.21
C GLY A 100 10.08 23.10 -24.65
N ILE A 101 9.54 22.20 -25.47
CA ILE A 101 9.13 22.53 -26.84
C ILE A 101 7.86 23.42 -26.82
N ALA A 102 6.90 23.12 -25.97
CA ALA A 102 5.66 23.90 -25.86
C ALA A 102 5.90 25.38 -25.50
N THR A 103 6.92 25.65 -24.68
CA THR A 103 7.28 27.03 -24.30
C THR A 103 7.96 27.84 -25.42
N GLN A 104 8.46 27.17 -26.47
CA GLN A 104 9.23 27.80 -27.55
C GLN A 104 8.42 28.15 -28.79
N GLY A 105 7.14 27.77 -28.90
CA GLY A 105 6.41 28.11 -30.11
C GLY A 105 5.00 27.50 -30.28
N HIS A 106 4.41 26.96 -29.23
CA HIS A 106 3.09 26.31 -29.29
C HIS A 106 2.12 26.93 -28.27
N PRO A 107 1.61 28.15 -28.48
CA PRO A 107 0.73 28.84 -27.52
C PRO A 107 -0.61 28.15 -27.28
N ASP A 108 -1.06 27.31 -28.22
CA ASP A 108 -2.37 26.65 -28.16
C ASP A 108 -2.35 25.36 -27.30
N ILE A 109 -1.17 24.93 -26.78
CA ILE A 109 -1.08 23.74 -25.95
C ILE A 109 -1.36 24.11 -24.50
N ASP A 110 -2.32 23.43 -23.90
CA ASP A 110 -2.61 23.59 -22.48
C ASP A 110 -1.41 23.11 -21.63
N ARG A 111 -0.66 24.09 -21.15
CA ARG A 111 0.53 23.87 -20.34
C ARG A 111 0.21 23.18 -19.01
N SER A 112 -0.99 23.33 -18.49
CA SER A 112 -1.41 22.71 -17.22
C SER A 112 -1.45 21.18 -17.35
N ILE A 113 -1.86 20.66 -18.50
CA ILE A 113 -1.89 19.22 -18.79
C ILE A 113 -0.46 18.63 -18.81
N LEU A 114 0.47 19.33 -19.47
CA LEU A 114 1.85 18.89 -19.55
C LEU A 114 2.52 18.86 -18.16
N LEU A 115 2.32 19.91 -17.38
CA LEU A 115 2.80 20.01 -16.00
C LEU A 115 2.18 18.93 -15.11
N TYR A 116 0.87 18.71 -15.21
CA TYR A 116 0.19 17.68 -14.44
C TYR A 116 0.79 16.28 -14.70
N ASN A 117 0.99 15.92 -15.97
CA ASN A 117 1.59 14.63 -16.32
C ASN A 117 3.05 14.53 -15.86
N LEU A 118 3.81 15.62 -15.93
CA LEU A 118 5.16 15.68 -15.35
C LEU A 118 5.12 15.46 -13.82
N GLY A 119 4.25 16.15 -13.13
CA GLY A 119 4.06 15.98 -11.68
C GLY A 119 3.69 14.56 -11.32
N ARG A 120 2.79 13.92 -12.09
CA ARG A 120 2.39 12.53 -11.91
C ARG A 120 3.55 11.55 -12.12
N ALA A 121 4.33 11.72 -13.19
CA ALA A 121 5.49 10.90 -13.46
C ALA A 121 6.55 11.02 -12.34
N LEU A 122 6.84 12.23 -11.88
CA LEU A 122 7.76 12.50 -10.76
C LEU A 122 7.26 11.89 -9.45
N GLN A 123 5.98 11.99 -9.15
CA GLN A 123 5.38 11.41 -7.95
C GLN A 123 5.52 9.88 -7.94
N LEU A 124 5.28 9.22 -9.07
CA LEU A 124 5.43 7.78 -9.22
C LEU A 124 6.90 7.34 -9.19
N ASP A 125 7.81 8.22 -9.64
CA ASP A 125 9.28 8.06 -9.52
C ASP A 125 9.79 8.38 -8.09
N LEU A 126 8.89 8.62 -7.14
CA LEU A 126 9.16 8.96 -5.73
C LEU A 126 9.92 10.28 -5.52
N ARG A 127 9.94 11.15 -6.49
CA ARG A 127 10.54 12.50 -6.48
C ARG A 127 9.54 13.52 -5.97
N PHE A 128 9.05 13.32 -4.73
CA PHE A 128 7.90 14.05 -4.18
C PHE A 128 8.13 15.55 -4.06
N ALA A 129 9.35 16.00 -3.78
CA ALA A 129 9.64 17.43 -3.67
C ALA A 129 9.48 18.15 -5.03
N GLU A 130 9.97 17.52 -6.10
CA GLU A 130 9.82 18.03 -7.45
C GLU A 130 8.36 17.96 -7.91
N ALA A 131 7.70 16.81 -7.65
CA ALA A 131 6.28 16.66 -7.95
C ALA A 131 5.44 17.75 -7.27
N ALA A 132 5.71 18.04 -5.99
CA ALA A 132 5.00 19.07 -5.25
C ALA A 132 5.22 20.47 -5.83
N ALA A 133 6.43 20.80 -6.32
CA ALA A 133 6.70 22.06 -7.01
C ALA A 133 5.87 22.17 -8.31
N ILE A 134 5.90 21.10 -9.12
CA ILE A 134 5.15 21.06 -10.39
C ILE A 134 3.63 21.15 -10.17
N TYR A 135 3.09 20.47 -9.14
CA TYR A 135 1.65 20.60 -8.86
C TYR A 135 1.25 22.01 -8.39
N ARG A 136 2.14 22.76 -7.71
CA ARG A 136 1.89 24.17 -7.41
C ARG A 136 1.82 24.99 -8.70
N ASP A 137 2.73 24.75 -9.65
CA ASP A 137 2.68 25.43 -10.95
C ASP A 137 1.37 25.12 -11.71
N VAL A 138 0.85 23.87 -11.60
CA VAL A 138 -0.47 23.52 -12.17
C VAL A 138 -1.58 24.32 -11.49
N ILE A 139 -1.58 24.42 -10.16
CA ILE A 139 -2.58 25.13 -9.37
C ILE A 139 -2.53 26.64 -9.65
N ASP A 140 -1.35 27.21 -9.84
CA ASP A 140 -1.18 28.64 -10.20
C ASP A 140 -1.82 28.94 -11.58
N LEU A 141 -1.73 28.01 -12.53
CA LEU A 141 -2.37 28.13 -13.83
C LEU A 141 -3.89 27.83 -13.80
N ASN A 142 -4.28 26.86 -13.00
CA ASN A 142 -5.68 26.43 -12.86
C ASN A 142 -6.00 26.13 -11.37
N PRO A 143 -6.41 27.12 -10.60
CA PRO A 143 -6.75 26.95 -9.18
C PRO A 143 -7.90 25.95 -8.92
N GLY A 144 -8.70 25.63 -9.94
CA GLY A 144 -9.78 24.64 -9.86
C GLY A 144 -9.37 23.21 -10.19
N HIS A 145 -8.08 22.91 -10.36
CA HIS A 145 -7.61 21.57 -10.74
C HIS A 145 -7.59 20.62 -9.52
N VAL A 146 -8.68 19.88 -9.33
CA VAL A 146 -8.92 19.00 -8.17
C VAL A 146 -7.81 17.97 -7.99
N GLU A 147 -7.41 17.31 -9.08
CA GLU A 147 -6.39 16.26 -9.05
C GLU A 147 -5.00 16.80 -8.70
N ALA A 148 -4.70 18.05 -9.08
CA ALA A 148 -3.44 18.70 -8.71
C ALA A 148 -3.38 18.98 -7.21
N HIS A 149 -4.45 19.52 -6.61
CA HIS A 149 -4.56 19.69 -5.16
C HIS A 149 -4.45 18.35 -4.43
N ASN A 150 -5.17 17.32 -4.89
CA ASN A 150 -5.11 15.98 -4.31
C ASN A 150 -3.69 15.39 -4.36
N ASN A 151 -3.03 15.45 -5.52
CA ASN A 151 -1.69 14.87 -5.72
C ASN A 151 -0.61 15.69 -5.02
N LEU A 152 -0.76 17.01 -4.91
CA LEU A 152 0.07 17.85 -4.05
C LEU A 152 -0.07 17.40 -2.59
N GLY A 153 -1.27 17.18 -2.09
CA GLY A 153 -1.53 16.66 -0.75
C GLY A 153 -0.83 15.32 -0.50
N VAL A 154 -0.91 14.38 -1.44
CA VAL A 154 -0.22 13.08 -1.37
C VAL A 154 1.31 13.25 -1.36
N SER A 155 1.85 14.16 -2.18
CA SER A 155 3.29 14.45 -2.24
C SER A 155 3.78 15.09 -0.94
N LEU A 156 3.05 16.06 -0.40
CA LEU A 156 3.35 16.72 0.87
C LEU A 156 3.30 15.74 2.05
N ARG A 157 2.30 14.86 2.10
CA ARG A 157 2.24 13.77 3.08
C ARG A 157 3.48 12.88 3.01
N SER A 158 3.92 12.53 1.80
CA SER A 158 5.11 11.70 1.59
C SER A 158 6.39 12.40 2.05
N LEU A 159 6.43 13.74 1.97
CA LEU A 159 7.51 14.58 2.50
C LEU A 159 7.41 14.83 4.02
N GLY A 160 6.32 14.40 4.67
CA GLY A 160 6.08 14.64 6.09
C GLY A 160 5.49 16.02 6.41
N GLN A 161 5.15 16.81 5.43
CA GLN A 161 4.49 18.10 5.58
C GLN A 161 2.98 17.89 5.77
N LEU A 162 2.61 17.31 6.93
CA LEU A 162 1.28 16.76 7.14
C LEU A 162 0.18 17.84 7.16
N ASP A 163 0.42 18.97 7.81
CA ASP A 163 -0.57 20.07 7.88
C ASP A 163 -0.82 20.66 6.49
N ALA A 164 0.23 20.91 5.72
CA ALA A 164 0.10 21.38 4.35
C ALA A 164 -0.58 20.34 3.43
N ALA A 165 -0.35 19.04 3.69
CA ALA A 165 -1.06 17.98 2.97
C ALA A 165 -2.56 18.00 3.26
N VAL A 166 -2.96 18.14 4.52
CA VAL A 166 -4.35 18.25 4.96
C VAL A 166 -5.02 19.48 4.32
N GLU A 167 -4.34 20.64 4.32
CA GLU A 167 -4.81 21.86 3.68
C GLU A 167 -5.12 21.65 2.19
N GLN A 168 -4.17 21.08 1.43
CA GLN A 168 -4.37 20.85 -0.01
C GLN A 168 -5.50 19.86 -0.30
N LEU A 169 -5.66 18.84 0.53
CA LEU A 169 -6.76 17.89 0.39
C LEU A 169 -8.13 18.51 0.73
N HIS A 170 -8.18 19.46 1.68
CA HIS A 170 -9.37 20.27 1.91
C HIS A 170 -9.68 21.19 0.72
N HIS A 171 -8.69 21.79 0.04
CA HIS A 171 -8.91 22.53 -1.19
C HIS A 171 -9.51 21.65 -2.29
N ALA A 172 -8.99 20.43 -2.51
CA ALA A 172 -9.57 19.49 -3.44
C ALA A 172 -11.06 19.19 -3.13
N LEU A 173 -11.38 18.99 -1.85
CA LEU A 173 -12.76 18.73 -1.39
C LEU A 173 -13.65 19.99 -1.41
N ALA A 174 -13.10 21.19 -1.28
CA ALA A 174 -13.87 22.42 -1.45
C ALA A 174 -14.35 22.60 -2.89
N ILE A 175 -13.55 22.18 -3.87
CA ILE A 175 -13.90 22.20 -5.29
C ILE A 175 -14.84 21.03 -5.64
N GLN A 176 -14.53 19.82 -5.17
CA GLN A 176 -15.33 18.62 -5.42
C GLN A 176 -15.62 17.87 -4.09
N PRO A 177 -16.71 18.25 -3.37
CA PRO A 177 -17.00 17.72 -2.04
C PRO A 177 -17.22 16.20 -1.96
N ALA A 178 -17.65 15.57 -3.05
CA ALA A 178 -17.91 14.13 -3.09
C ALA A 178 -16.77 13.31 -3.69
N ASN A 179 -15.55 13.87 -3.82
CA ASN A 179 -14.41 13.15 -4.39
C ASN A 179 -13.90 12.06 -3.43
N PRO A 180 -14.13 10.76 -3.70
CA PRO A 180 -13.79 9.70 -2.77
C PRO A 180 -12.28 9.49 -2.64
N VAL A 181 -11.49 9.81 -3.68
CA VAL A 181 -10.03 9.69 -3.65
C VAL A 181 -9.43 10.76 -2.73
N ALA A 182 -9.93 12.01 -2.84
CA ALA A 182 -9.51 13.10 -1.97
C ALA A 182 -9.89 12.84 -0.49
N HIS A 183 -11.10 12.34 -0.23
CA HIS A 183 -11.48 11.90 1.12
C HIS A 183 -10.54 10.82 1.66
N GLY A 184 -10.30 9.74 0.91
CA GLY A 184 -9.41 8.67 1.36
C GLY A 184 -7.99 9.15 1.63
N ASN A 185 -7.45 10.03 0.78
CA ASN A 185 -6.12 10.63 0.99
C ASN A 185 -6.09 11.57 2.20
N LEU A 186 -7.16 12.34 2.44
CA LEU A 186 -7.31 13.17 3.65
C LEU A 186 -7.36 12.30 4.91
N GLY A 187 -8.11 11.19 4.90
CA GLY A 187 -8.12 10.22 5.97
C GLY A 187 -6.71 9.71 6.30
N HIS A 188 -5.95 9.34 5.29
CA HIS A 188 -4.55 8.91 5.48
C HIS A 188 -3.63 10.03 6.01
N ALA A 189 -3.80 11.28 5.59
CA ALA A 189 -3.01 12.40 6.08
C ALA A 189 -3.33 12.72 7.55
N LEU A 190 -4.60 12.74 7.91
CA LEU A 190 -5.08 12.95 9.28
C LEU A 190 -4.64 11.81 10.22
N LEU A 191 -4.71 10.54 9.78
CA LEU A 191 -4.19 9.40 10.55
C LEU A 191 -2.69 9.54 10.81
N ALA A 192 -1.92 9.95 9.78
CA ALA A 192 -0.47 10.14 9.91
C ALA A 192 -0.10 11.27 10.87
N SER A 193 -0.96 12.28 11.02
CA SER A 193 -0.81 13.40 11.98
C SER A 193 -1.38 13.09 13.37
N GLY A 194 -1.94 11.88 13.60
CA GLY A 194 -2.52 11.49 14.89
C GLY A 194 -3.93 12.08 15.15
N ARG A 195 -4.52 12.74 14.17
CA ARG A 195 -5.88 13.32 14.25
C ARG A 195 -6.93 12.25 13.95
N TYR A 196 -7.00 11.21 14.78
CA TYR A 196 -7.73 9.99 14.48
C TYR A 196 -9.23 10.24 14.37
N ARG A 197 -9.85 10.99 15.30
CA ARG A 197 -11.29 11.24 15.27
C ARG A 197 -11.73 11.95 14.01
N ASP A 198 -10.97 12.95 13.56
CA ASP A 198 -11.21 13.66 12.30
C ASP A 198 -10.99 12.74 11.09
N ALA A 199 -10.06 11.79 11.21
CA ALA A 199 -9.63 10.95 10.11
C ALA A 199 -10.63 9.87 9.73
N TRP A 200 -11.29 9.23 10.71
CA TRP A 200 -12.09 8.04 10.46
C TRP A 200 -13.21 8.23 9.44
N PRO A 201 -14.02 9.31 9.49
CA PRO A 201 -15.05 9.53 8.47
C PRO A 201 -14.49 9.59 7.04
N HIS A 202 -13.32 10.20 6.88
CA HIS A 202 -12.61 10.25 5.61
C HIS A 202 -11.98 8.92 5.22
N PHE A 203 -11.48 8.16 6.19
CA PHE A 203 -10.89 6.84 5.98
C PHE A 203 -11.91 5.79 5.52
N GLU A 204 -13.20 6.00 5.71
CA GLU A 204 -14.25 5.17 5.12
C GLU A 204 -14.24 5.19 3.58
N HIS A 205 -13.63 6.19 2.96
CA HIS A 205 -13.37 6.26 1.52
C HIS A 205 -12.07 5.56 1.07
N ARG A 206 -11.38 4.82 1.95
CA ARG A 206 -10.10 4.14 1.67
C ARG A 206 -10.13 3.24 0.44
N TRP A 207 -11.28 2.67 0.11
CA TRP A 207 -11.48 1.81 -1.05
C TRP A 207 -11.12 2.51 -2.37
N ALA A 208 -11.43 3.79 -2.49
CA ALA A 208 -11.14 4.61 -3.66
C ALA A 208 -9.65 4.95 -3.82
N THR A 209 -8.81 4.71 -2.79
CA THR A 209 -7.36 4.96 -2.86
C THR A 209 -6.56 3.76 -3.34
N PHE A 210 -7.18 2.58 -3.47
CA PHE A 210 -6.58 1.39 -4.05
C PHE A 210 -6.80 1.38 -5.56
N LEU A 211 -6.05 2.23 -6.25
CA LEU A 211 -6.12 2.35 -7.69
C LEU A 211 -5.22 1.31 -8.35
N ASP A 212 -5.64 0.83 -9.52
CA ASP A 212 -4.80 0.06 -10.41
C ASP A 212 -3.88 0.97 -11.25
N GLU A 213 -3.15 0.37 -12.18
CA GLU A 213 -2.25 1.08 -13.07
C GLU A 213 -2.98 2.07 -14.00
N ARG A 214 -4.29 1.87 -14.18
CA ARG A 214 -5.17 2.75 -14.98
C ARG A 214 -5.81 3.87 -14.16
N GLY A 215 -5.72 3.79 -12.82
CA GLY A 215 -6.37 4.71 -11.90
C GLY A 215 -7.79 4.29 -11.53
N ASP A 216 -8.20 3.06 -11.86
CA ASP A 216 -9.49 2.50 -11.44
C ASP A 216 -9.38 1.86 -10.05
N SER A 217 -10.46 1.93 -9.25
CA SER A 217 -10.49 1.30 -7.94
C SER A 217 -10.47 -0.23 -8.08
N LYS A 218 -9.45 -0.87 -7.53
CA LYS A 218 -9.32 -2.34 -7.50
C LYS A 218 -10.27 -3.02 -6.54
N ILE A 219 -10.80 -2.30 -5.57
CA ILE A 219 -11.56 -2.85 -4.46
C ILE A 219 -12.80 -1.98 -4.25
N ASN A 220 -13.96 -2.61 -4.32
CA ASN A 220 -15.22 -1.96 -3.98
C ASN A 220 -15.55 -2.15 -2.50
N PRO A 221 -16.17 -1.15 -1.85
CA PRO A 221 -16.70 -1.34 -0.51
C PRO A 221 -17.73 -2.48 -0.49
N PRO A 222 -17.83 -3.24 0.62
CA PRO A 222 -18.86 -4.25 0.74
C PRO A 222 -20.25 -3.64 0.59
N ASN A 223 -21.11 -4.30 -0.21
CA ASN A 223 -22.51 -3.96 -0.36
C ASN A 223 -23.35 -5.16 0.04
N LEU A 224 -23.73 -5.24 1.32
CA LEU A 224 -24.46 -6.35 1.89
C LEU A 224 -25.94 -5.97 2.14
N PRO A 225 -26.86 -6.96 2.21
CA PRO A 225 -28.29 -6.71 2.39
C PRO A 225 -28.65 -6.18 3.80
N MET A 226 -27.73 -6.19 4.75
CA MET A 226 -27.91 -5.63 6.08
C MET A 226 -27.13 -4.31 6.23
N PRO A 227 -27.50 -3.43 7.20
CA PRO A 227 -26.82 -2.16 7.42
C PRO A 227 -25.38 -2.33 7.94
N GLN A 228 -24.50 -1.42 7.53
CA GLN A 228 -23.19 -1.28 8.16
C GLN A 228 -23.35 -0.63 9.53
N TRP A 229 -22.82 -1.26 10.58
CA TRP A 229 -22.72 -0.67 11.90
C TRP A 229 -21.59 0.36 11.96
N LYS A 230 -21.92 1.57 12.41
CA LYS A 230 -21.01 2.72 12.50
C LYS A 230 -20.88 3.27 13.92
N GLY A 231 -21.28 2.48 14.92
CA GLY A 231 -21.22 2.86 16.33
C GLY A 231 -22.58 3.16 16.98
N GLU A 232 -23.68 2.98 16.25
CA GLU A 232 -25.02 3.16 16.76
C GLU A 232 -25.30 2.23 17.93
N SER A 233 -26.27 2.61 18.78
CA SER A 233 -26.70 1.79 19.91
C SER A 233 -27.21 0.42 19.45
N THR A 234 -26.80 -0.63 20.15
CA THR A 234 -27.15 -2.02 19.85
C THR A 234 -27.84 -2.69 21.04
N ARG A 235 -28.55 -3.77 20.77
CA ARG A 235 -29.12 -4.64 21.79
C ARG A 235 -28.15 -5.81 22.01
N ALA A 236 -27.32 -5.68 23.04
CA ALA A 236 -26.24 -6.62 23.33
C ALA A 236 -26.68 -8.07 23.62
N ASP A 237 -27.95 -8.28 23.88
CA ASP A 237 -28.58 -9.58 24.16
C ASP A 237 -29.12 -10.27 22.88
N ARG A 238 -29.24 -9.52 21.75
CA ARG A 238 -29.87 -10.07 20.55
C ARG A 238 -29.18 -9.73 19.24
N ASP A 239 -28.68 -8.51 19.05
CA ASP A 239 -28.10 -8.07 17.77
C ASP A 239 -26.79 -8.82 17.49
N ARG A 240 -26.57 -9.22 16.23
CA ARG A 240 -25.42 -10.01 15.78
C ARG A 240 -24.65 -9.24 14.73
N LEU A 241 -23.34 -9.14 14.90
CA LEU A 241 -22.43 -8.41 14.03
C LEU A 241 -21.56 -9.35 13.19
N LEU A 242 -21.55 -9.15 11.89
CA LEU A 242 -20.59 -9.75 10.97
C LEU A 242 -19.44 -8.79 10.70
N ILE A 243 -18.23 -9.12 11.14
CA ILE A 243 -17.02 -8.38 10.83
C ILE A 243 -16.37 -8.99 9.60
N LEU A 244 -16.04 -8.16 8.62
CA LEU A 244 -15.43 -8.57 7.37
C LEU A 244 -13.93 -8.26 7.39
N HIS A 245 -13.13 -9.26 7.05
CA HIS A 245 -11.72 -9.06 6.73
C HIS A 245 -11.57 -8.14 5.51
N GLU A 246 -10.55 -7.30 5.56
CA GLU A 246 -10.15 -6.43 4.45
C GLU A 246 -8.63 -6.22 4.48
N HIS A 247 -8.05 -5.87 3.31
CA HIS A 247 -6.63 -5.61 3.15
C HIS A 247 -5.73 -6.82 3.46
N GLY A 248 -4.60 -6.60 4.16
CA GLY A 248 -3.61 -7.62 4.44
C GLY A 248 -3.77 -8.33 5.78
N LEU A 249 -3.04 -9.44 5.96
CA LEU A 249 -3.02 -10.17 7.22
C LEU A 249 -2.51 -9.31 8.39
N GLY A 250 -1.60 -8.38 8.12
CA GLY A 250 -1.11 -7.42 9.12
C GLY A 250 -2.21 -6.49 9.62
N ASP A 251 -3.08 -6.02 8.73
CA ASP A 251 -4.23 -5.18 9.09
C ASP A 251 -5.19 -5.96 9.98
N THR A 252 -5.45 -7.23 9.66
CA THR A 252 -6.27 -8.08 10.52
C THR A 252 -5.66 -8.26 11.92
N LEU A 253 -4.39 -8.59 11.99
CA LEU A 253 -3.68 -8.73 13.28
C LEU A 253 -3.66 -7.42 14.08
N HIS A 254 -3.64 -6.28 13.41
CA HIS A 254 -3.69 -4.97 14.04
C HIS A 254 -5.07 -4.64 14.58
N PHE A 255 -6.11 -4.77 13.76
CA PHE A 255 -7.45 -4.30 14.09
C PHE A 255 -8.32 -5.34 14.81
N CYS A 256 -7.93 -6.62 14.88
CA CYS A 256 -8.67 -7.61 15.66
C CYS A 256 -8.74 -7.28 17.18
N ARG A 257 -7.94 -6.32 17.66
CA ARG A 257 -8.02 -5.76 19.02
C ARG A 257 -9.38 -5.15 19.36
N TYR A 258 -10.17 -4.77 18.33
CA TYR A 258 -11.53 -4.25 18.52
C TYR A 258 -12.59 -5.36 18.67
N ILE A 259 -12.27 -6.61 18.34
CA ILE A 259 -13.22 -7.73 18.44
C ILE A 259 -13.77 -7.91 19.87
N PRO A 260 -12.95 -7.87 20.94
CA PRO A 260 -13.47 -7.93 22.31
C PRO A 260 -14.48 -6.83 22.63
N MET A 261 -14.23 -5.59 22.17
CA MET A 261 -15.16 -4.47 22.37
C MET A 261 -16.48 -4.70 21.62
N ALA A 262 -16.44 -5.30 20.42
CA ALA A 262 -17.63 -5.69 19.68
C ALA A 262 -18.41 -6.81 20.42
N MET A 263 -17.71 -7.78 21.00
CA MET A 263 -18.34 -8.86 21.80
C MET A 263 -19.08 -8.34 23.05
N GLU A 264 -18.72 -7.17 23.56
CA GLU A 264 -19.46 -6.51 24.64
C GLU A 264 -20.76 -5.86 24.16
N ARG A 265 -20.79 -5.42 22.89
CA ARG A 265 -21.91 -4.69 22.28
C ARG A 265 -22.95 -5.59 21.59
N PHE A 266 -22.57 -6.83 21.25
CA PHE A 266 -23.38 -7.74 20.47
C PHE A 266 -23.59 -9.09 21.18
N SER A 267 -24.70 -9.75 20.87
CA SER A 267 -24.99 -11.11 21.35
C SER A 267 -24.07 -12.14 20.71
N GLN A 268 -23.71 -11.90 19.45
CA GLN A 268 -22.76 -12.73 18.68
C GLN A 268 -21.94 -11.85 17.71
N VAL A 269 -20.66 -12.19 17.55
CA VAL A 269 -19.73 -11.58 16.60
C VAL A 269 -19.17 -12.66 15.70
N GLY A 270 -19.49 -12.60 14.42
CA GLY A 270 -18.87 -13.41 13.37
C GLY A 270 -17.71 -12.66 12.75
N PHE A 271 -16.61 -13.34 12.53
CA PHE A 271 -15.48 -12.78 11.78
C PHE A 271 -15.24 -13.61 10.52
N ALA A 272 -15.57 -13.06 9.36
CA ALA A 272 -15.30 -13.64 8.06
C ALA A 272 -13.87 -13.29 7.65
N GLY A 273 -12.94 -14.20 7.86
CA GLY A 273 -11.52 -13.93 7.76
C GLY A 273 -10.70 -14.94 6.95
N PRO A 274 -9.42 -14.63 6.70
CA PRO A 274 -8.52 -15.45 5.89
C PRO A 274 -8.04 -16.68 6.67
N GLU A 275 -7.98 -17.82 6.00
CA GLU A 275 -7.63 -19.12 6.61
C GLU A 275 -6.32 -19.12 7.44
N PRO A 276 -5.23 -18.43 7.01
CA PRO A 276 -4.00 -18.41 7.81
C PRO A 276 -4.12 -17.83 9.23
N LEU A 277 -5.19 -17.11 9.54
CA LEU A 277 -5.44 -16.52 10.87
C LEU A 277 -6.48 -17.28 11.69
N ARG A 278 -7.16 -18.26 11.11
CA ARG A 278 -8.28 -18.98 11.75
C ARG A 278 -7.91 -19.56 13.11
N ARG A 279 -6.87 -20.37 13.18
CA ARG A 279 -6.47 -21.04 14.43
C ARG A 279 -6.10 -20.04 15.53
N LEU A 280 -5.35 -19.01 15.16
CA LEU A 280 -4.90 -17.97 16.08
C LEU A 280 -6.07 -17.17 16.67
N LEU A 281 -6.95 -16.64 15.81
CA LEU A 281 -8.05 -15.79 16.25
C LEU A 281 -9.19 -16.58 16.90
N SER A 282 -9.50 -17.79 16.41
CA SER A 282 -10.46 -18.68 17.08
C SER A 282 -10.03 -19.01 18.50
N ARG A 283 -8.72 -19.21 18.71
CA ARG A 283 -8.18 -19.41 20.05
C ARG A 283 -8.23 -18.14 20.89
N ALA A 284 -7.85 -17.00 20.36
CA ALA A 284 -7.81 -15.74 21.10
C ALA A 284 -9.18 -15.31 21.60
N PHE A 285 -10.20 -15.44 20.78
CA PHE A 285 -11.54 -14.89 21.07
C PHE A 285 -12.62 -15.96 21.26
N GLY A 286 -12.54 -17.10 20.57
CA GLY A 286 -13.55 -18.15 20.65
C GLY A 286 -13.37 -19.10 21.84
N SER A 287 -12.15 -19.28 22.37
CA SER A 287 -11.93 -20.10 23.57
C SER A 287 -12.37 -19.40 24.86
N THR A 288 -12.47 -18.09 24.84
CA THR A 288 -12.84 -17.28 26.01
C THR A 288 -14.32 -16.91 26.05
N SER A 289 -15.05 -17.05 24.93
CA SER A 289 -16.45 -16.69 24.84
C SER A 289 -17.15 -17.40 23.69
N SER A 290 -18.36 -17.91 23.92
CA SER A 290 -19.25 -18.46 22.89
C SER A 290 -19.82 -17.40 21.95
N LYS A 291 -19.62 -16.12 22.24
CA LYS A 291 -20.09 -15.02 21.40
C LYS A 291 -19.29 -14.87 20.10
N PHE A 292 -18.06 -15.39 20.02
CA PHE A 292 -17.21 -15.25 18.83
C PHE A 292 -17.25 -16.50 17.95
N VAL A 293 -17.43 -16.29 16.65
CA VAL A 293 -17.38 -17.34 15.63
C VAL A 293 -16.49 -16.93 14.47
N TYR A 294 -15.45 -17.73 14.19
CA TYR A 294 -14.64 -17.54 12.98
C TYR A 294 -15.31 -18.22 11.80
N LEU A 295 -15.55 -17.45 10.73
CA LEU A 295 -16.27 -17.89 9.54
C LEU A 295 -15.34 -18.07 8.35
N ASP A 296 -15.69 -18.96 7.43
CA ASP A 296 -15.11 -19.00 6.10
C ASP A 296 -15.72 -17.87 5.26
N ALA A 297 -14.89 -16.94 4.82
CA ALA A 297 -15.35 -15.77 4.06
C ALA A 297 -16.11 -16.12 2.77
N THR A 298 -15.90 -17.33 2.22
CA THR A 298 -16.58 -17.82 1.00
C THR A 298 -17.93 -18.48 1.27
N ARG A 299 -18.29 -18.73 2.54
CA ARG A 299 -19.47 -19.54 2.93
C ARG A 299 -20.29 -18.91 4.05
N VAL A 300 -20.35 -17.57 4.09
CA VAL A 300 -21.14 -16.88 5.12
C VAL A 300 -22.61 -16.88 4.77
N ASP A 301 -23.46 -17.41 5.66
CA ASP A 301 -24.91 -17.21 5.57
C ASP A 301 -25.29 -15.83 6.14
N LEU A 302 -25.51 -14.88 5.25
CA LEU A 302 -25.81 -13.48 5.61
C LEU A 302 -27.09 -13.31 6.41
N ARG A 303 -28.06 -14.25 6.30
CA ARG A 303 -29.35 -14.21 7.04
C ARG A 303 -29.20 -14.36 8.55
N GLN A 304 -28.03 -14.83 9.00
CA GLN A 304 -27.73 -15.01 10.42
C GLN A 304 -27.23 -13.72 11.10
N TRP A 305 -27.06 -12.63 10.37
CA TRP A 305 -26.44 -11.40 10.86
C TRP A 305 -27.38 -10.22 10.69
N ASP A 306 -27.42 -9.36 11.71
CA ASP A 306 -28.30 -8.20 11.71
C ASP A 306 -27.59 -6.95 11.16
N MET A 307 -26.27 -6.89 11.33
CA MET A 307 -25.41 -5.79 10.87
C MET A 307 -24.06 -6.33 10.41
N TYR A 308 -23.33 -5.55 9.61
CA TYR A 308 -21.94 -5.85 9.31
C TYR A 308 -21.03 -4.65 9.59
N SER A 309 -19.74 -4.89 9.74
CA SER A 309 -18.70 -3.86 9.73
C SER A 309 -17.44 -4.39 9.04
N PRO A 310 -16.84 -3.64 8.11
CA PRO A 310 -15.46 -3.88 7.72
C PRO A 310 -14.55 -3.74 8.94
N LEU A 311 -13.52 -4.55 9.06
CA LEU A 311 -12.66 -4.58 10.24
C LEU A 311 -11.99 -3.22 10.53
N LEU A 312 -11.57 -2.52 9.46
CA LEU A 312 -10.90 -1.22 9.57
C LEU A 312 -11.87 -0.05 9.79
N SER A 313 -13.18 -0.31 9.80
CA SER A 313 -14.21 0.67 10.18
C SER A 313 -14.54 0.64 11.69
N LEU A 314 -14.09 -0.38 12.41
CA LEU A 314 -14.31 -0.48 13.86
C LEU A 314 -13.72 0.69 14.67
N PRO A 315 -12.54 1.25 14.36
CA PRO A 315 -12.04 2.43 15.06
C PRO A 315 -13.01 3.61 15.01
N MET A 316 -13.66 3.85 13.85
CA MET A 316 -14.70 4.87 13.73
C MET A 316 -15.92 4.51 14.59
N ALA A 317 -16.40 3.27 14.51
CA ALA A 317 -17.57 2.82 15.26
C ALA A 317 -17.37 2.89 16.78
N PHE A 318 -16.13 2.81 17.26
CA PHE A 318 -15.76 2.96 18.67
C PHE A 318 -15.22 4.36 19.03
N ASP A 319 -15.37 5.34 18.15
CA ASP A 319 -14.90 6.73 18.34
C ASP A 319 -13.45 6.80 18.84
N THR A 320 -12.56 5.99 18.23
CA THR A 320 -11.16 5.86 18.65
C THR A 320 -10.39 7.15 18.40
N ASP A 321 -9.75 7.67 19.44
CA ASP A 321 -8.78 8.77 19.38
C ASP A 321 -7.42 8.31 19.89
N ALA A 322 -6.41 9.18 19.86
CA ALA A 322 -5.06 8.87 20.30
C ALA A 322 -5.00 8.30 21.73
N ASP A 323 -5.81 8.86 22.63
CA ASP A 323 -5.87 8.48 24.04
C ASP A 323 -6.78 7.26 24.32
N SER A 324 -7.63 6.88 23.37
CA SER A 324 -8.57 5.77 23.50
C SER A 324 -8.23 4.54 22.65
N ILE A 325 -7.04 4.52 22.04
CA ILE A 325 -6.55 3.34 21.32
C ILE A 325 -6.56 2.14 22.29
N PRO A 326 -7.21 1.00 21.93
CA PRO A 326 -7.13 -0.21 22.73
C PRO A 326 -5.72 -0.82 22.65
N ALA A 327 -4.77 -0.20 23.37
CA ALA A 327 -3.35 -0.52 23.34
C ALA A 327 -2.94 -1.62 24.34
N ALA A 328 -3.89 -2.17 25.08
CA ALA A 328 -3.61 -3.27 26.00
C ALA A 328 -3.05 -4.48 25.23
N VAL A 329 -1.84 -4.88 25.56
CA VAL A 329 -1.16 -6.06 25.03
C VAL A 329 -0.69 -6.95 26.17
N PRO A 330 -0.64 -8.27 25.98
CA PRO A 330 -0.98 -9.02 24.77
C PRO A 330 -2.51 -9.19 24.59
N TYR A 331 -3.01 -9.08 23.36
CA TYR A 331 -4.36 -9.50 22.99
C TYR A 331 -4.39 -10.74 22.10
N LEU A 332 -3.21 -11.17 21.61
CA LEU A 332 -3.00 -12.45 20.93
C LEU A 332 -1.99 -13.29 21.71
N HIS A 333 -2.24 -14.60 21.77
CA HIS A 333 -1.41 -15.53 22.54
C HIS A 333 -1.10 -16.78 21.74
N ALA A 334 0.12 -17.28 21.87
CA ALA A 334 0.50 -18.58 21.33
C ALA A 334 -0.20 -19.73 22.07
N GLU A 335 -0.35 -20.86 21.40
CA GLU A 335 -0.76 -22.11 22.05
C GLU A 335 0.39 -22.60 22.95
N PRO A 336 0.16 -22.80 24.28
CA PRO A 336 1.25 -23.08 25.23
C PRO A 336 2.09 -24.32 24.89
N ARG A 337 1.43 -25.40 24.44
CA ARG A 337 2.14 -26.63 24.08
C ARG A 337 2.98 -26.43 22.82
N ALA A 338 2.49 -25.66 21.83
CA ALA A 338 3.26 -25.34 20.63
C ALA A 338 4.45 -24.44 20.98
N ALA A 339 4.25 -23.41 21.79
CA ALA A 339 5.33 -22.54 22.26
C ALA A 339 6.41 -23.35 23.05
N GLN A 340 5.99 -24.29 23.90
CA GLN A 340 6.92 -25.17 24.63
C GLN A 340 7.73 -26.07 23.68
N ARG A 341 7.13 -26.59 22.60
CA ARG A 341 7.88 -27.37 21.59
C ARG A 341 8.98 -26.54 20.94
N TRP A 342 8.65 -25.30 20.52
CA TRP A 342 9.64 -24.40 19.94
C TRP A 342 10.73 -23.99 20.95
N SER A 343 10.36 -23.70 22.19
CA SER A 343 11.32 -23.37 23.25
C SER A 343 12.32 -24.52 23.51
N LYS A 344 11.84 -25.77 23.57
CA LYS A 344 12.70 -26.95 23.69
C LYS A 344 13.61 -27.12 22.48
N ARG A 345 13.11 -26.92 21.28
CA ARG A 345 13.87 -27.03 20.03
C ARG A 345 14.99 -25.98 19.98
N LEU A 346 14.67 -24.72 20.33
CA LEU A 346 15.67 -23.65 20.44
C LEU A 346 16.73 -23.92 21.52
N ALA A 347 16.33 -24.47 22.65
CA ALA A 347 17.25 -24.84 23.73
C ALA A 347 18.23 -25.96 23.36
N GLY A 348 17.88 -26.80 22.38
CA GLY A 348 18.74 -27.87 21.85
C GLY A 348 19.76 -27.42 20.80
N LEU A 349 19.75 -26.14 20.40
CA LEU A 349 20.71 -25.62 19.43
C LEU A 349 22.03 -25.26 20.10
N GLN A 350 23.12 -25.35 19.32
CA GLN A 350 24.43 -24.77 19.73
C GLN A 350 24.21 -23.26 19.94
N ASP A 351 24.85 -22.67 20.91
CA ASP A 351 24.68 -21.26 21.30
C ASP A 351 23.27 -20.88 21.84
N SER A 352 22.51 -21.84 22.32
CA SER A 352 21.17 -21.65 22.90
C SER A 352 21.10 -20.69 24.11
N ALA A 353 22.26 -20.37 24.72
CA ALA A 353 22.39 -19.37 25.77
C ALA A 353 22.35 -17.91 25.23
N ARG A 354 22.57 -17.71 23.94
CA ARG A 354 22.48 -16.37 23.31
C ARG A 354 21.03 -15.90 23.21
N PRO A 355 20.77 -14.58 23.19
CA PRO A 355 19.48 -14.05 22.89
C PRO A 355 18.93 -14.55 21.56
N ARG A 356 17.67 -14.91 21.54
CA ARG A 356 16.94 -15.44 20.38
C ARG A 356 16.27 -14.28 19.65
N ILE A 357 16.81 -13.89 18.50
CA ILE A 357 16.31 -12.75 17.74
C ILE A 357 15.65 -13.25 16.47
N GLY A 358 14.34 -12.98 16.34
CA GLY A 358 13.59 -13.26 15.13
C GLY A 358 13.79 -12.16 14.09
N LEU A 359 13.96 -12.51 12.81
CA LEU A 359 14.20 -11.56 11.74
C LEU A 359 13.23 -11.76 10.57
N ALA A 360 12.52 -10.67 10.16
CA ALA A 360 11.74 -10.61 8.92
C ALA A 360 12.09 -9.33 8.15
N TRP A 361 12.54 -9.47 6.91
CA TRP A 361 13.15 -8.38 6.12
C TRP A 361 12.37 -7.97 4.89
N ALA A 362 11.29 -8.67 4.53
CA ALA A 362 10.55 -8.38 3.31
C ALA A 362 9.04 -8.55 3.50
N GLY A 363 8.27 -7.81 2.72
CA GLY A 363 6.82 -7.97 2.60
C GLY A 363 6.42 -9.28 1.95
N GLY A 364 5.12 -9.62 2.02
CA GLY A 364 4.57 -10.90 1.58
C GLY A 364 4.43 -11.09 0.06
N GLY A 365 4.73 -10.09 -0.76
CA GLY A 365 4.64 -10.18 -2.23
C GLY A 365 3.25 -9.94 -2.82
N LEU A 366 2.25 -9.60 -1.99
CA LEU A 366 0.87 -9.34 -2.45
C LEU A 366 0.74 -8.01 -3.22
N LEU A 367 1.57 -7.02 -2.89
CA LEU A 367 1.59 -5.70 -3.50
C LEU A 367 3.03 -5.36 -3.92
N PRO A 368 3.50 -5.81 -5.11
CA PRO A 368 4.91 -5.74 -5.50
C PRO A 368 5.56 -4.36 -5.32
N GLY A 369 4.89 -3.29 -5.75
CA GLY A 369 5.40 -1.93 -5.63
C GLY A 369 5.51 -1.42 -4.18
N VAL A 370 4.56 -1.78 -3.30
CA VAL A 370 4.59 -1.45 -1.87
C VAL A 370 5.61 -2.33 -1.16
N ASP A 371 5.62 -3.63 -1.47
CA ASP A 371 6.51 -4.60 -0.85
C ASP A 371 7.98 -4.31 -1.18
N ALA A 372 8.30 -3.92 -2.41
CA ALA A 372 9.65 -3.51 -2.79
C ALA A 372 10.16 -2.32 -1.96
N ARG A 373 9.30 -1.34 -1.68
CA ARG A 373 9.68 -0.13 -0.91
C ARG A 373 9.89 -0.38 0.59
N ARG A 374 9.14 -1.33 1.18
CA ARG A 374 9.25 -1.67 2.61
C ARG A 374 10.20 -2.82 2.90
N SER A 375 10.64 -3.55 1.87
CA SER A 375 11.55 -4.67 2.02
C SER A 375 13.00 -4.19 2.05
N MET A 376 13.77 -4.76 2.96
CA MET A 376 15.22 -4.57 3.00
C MET A 376 15.89 -5.51 1.99
N PRO A 377 16.84 -5.04 1.18
CA PRO A 377 17.60 -5.90 0.28
C PRO A 377 18.32 -7.03 1.03
N VAL A 378 18.33 -8.22 0.44
CA VAL A 378 18.86 -9.44 1.10
C VAL A 378 20.34 -9.32 1.45
N ASP A 379 21.13 -8.60 0.64
CA ASP A 379 22.56 -8.34 0.90
C ASP A 379 22.82 -7.47 2.14
N LYS A 380 21.84 -6.64 2.55
CA LYS A 380 21.94 -5.82 3.77
C LYS A 380 21.72 -6.64 5.05
N ILE A 381 21.07 -7.79 4.96
CA ILE A 381 20.81 -8.67 6.12
C ILE A 381 22.11 -9.22 6.70
N ASP A 382 23.09 -9.47 5.84
CA ASP A 382 24.38 -10.05 6.24
C ASP A 382 25.07 -9.20 7.33
N ALA A 383 24.95 -7.88 7.25
CA ALA A 383 25.50 -6.98 8.26
C ALA A 383 24.88 -7.20 9.65
N LEU A 384 23.58 -7.46 9.71
CA LEU A 384 22.86 -7.65 10.96
C LEU A 384 23.14 -9.04 11.56
N ILE A 385 23.01 -10.10 10.76
CA ILE A 385 23.18 -11.47 11.25
C ILE A 385 24.65 -11.87 11.49
N SER A 386 25.60 -11.07 10.99
CA SER A 386 27.03 -11.22 11.34
C SER A 386 27.34 -10.79 12.77
N TRP A 387 26.40 -10.10 13.45
CA TRP A 387 26.55 -9.83 14.89
C TRP A 387 26.53 -11.13 15.70
N PRO A 388 27.65 -11.49 16.36
CA PRO A 388 27.87 -12.88 16.82
C PRO A 388 27.18 -13.22 18.15
N HIS A 389 26.58 -12.21 18.82
CA HIS A 389 26.05 -12.37 20.17
C HIS A 389 24.58 -12.73 20.24
N ALA A 390 23.97 -13.13 19.12
CA ALA A 390 22.59 -13.60 19.03
C ALA A 390 22.48 -14.95 18.32
N LEU A 391 21.41 -15.67 18.66
CA LEU A 391 20.88 -16.76 17.86
C LEU A 391 19.81 -16.19 16.93
N TRP A 392 20.12 -16.10 15.64
CA TRP A 392 19.23 -15.52 14.63
C TRP A 392 18.22 -16.54 14.10
N ILE A 393 16.94 -16.21 14.11
CA ILE A 393 15.84 -17.06 13.67
C ILE A 393 15.08 -16.36 12.54
N SER A 394 14.93 -17.03 11.40
CA SER A 394 14.11 -16.52 10.29
C SER A 394 12.62 -16.56 10.64
N LEU A 395 11.95 -15.43 10.45
CA LEU A 395 10.49 -15.31 10.43
C LEU A 395 9.97 -14.96 9.01
N GLN A 396 10.86 -15.04 8.01
CA GLN A 396 10.57 -14.69 6.63
C GLN A 396 10.01 -15.89 5.88
N LYS A 397 8.74 -15.84 5.49
CA LYS A 397 8.17 -16.86 4.58
C LYS A 397 8.95 -16.87 3.25
N PRO A 398 9.16 -18.05 2.66
CA PRO A 398 9.81 -18.17 1.36
C PRO A 398 9.05 -17.32 0.33
N VAL A 399 9.76 -16.40 -0.30
CA VAL A 399 9.30 -15.80 -1.55
C VAL A 399 9.74 -16.74 -2.65
N SER A 400 8.94 -16.97 -3.69
CA SER A 400 9.16 -17.88 -4.82
C SER A 400 10.40 -17.56 -5.71
N ASP A 401 11.34 -16.79 -5.18
CA ASP A 401 12.57 -16.37 -5.86
C ASP A 401 13.72 -17.31 -5.48
N ALA A 402 14.04 -18.23 -6.38
CA ALA A 402 15.12 -19.21 -6.22
C ALA A 402 16.50 -18.58 -5.91
N LYS A 403 16.77 -17.35 -6.39
CA LYS A 403 18.00 -16.63 -6.10
C LYS A 403 18.07 -16.17 -4.63
N LYS A 404 16.94 -15.80 -4.05
CA LYS A 404 16.85 -15.44 -2.62
C LYS A 404 17.03 -16.67 -1.73
N LEU A 405 16.48 -17.82 -2.14
CA LEU A 405 16.68 -19.10 -1.44
C LEU A 405 18.15 -19.55 -1.42
N GLN A 406 18.88 -19.42 -2.54
CA GLN A 406 20.30 -19.78 -2.60
C GLN A 406 21.17 -18.94 -1.69
N ARG A 407 20.83 -17.64 -1.49
CA ARG A 407 21.52 -16.78 -0.51
C ARG A 407 21.21 -17.16 0.94
N ARG A 408 19.98 -17.60 1.24
CA ARG A 408 19.60 -18.07 2.59
C ARG A 408 20.48 -19.22 3.11
N GLN A 409 20.95 -20.08 2.22
CA GLN A 409 21.84 -21.20 2.58
C GLN A 409 23.26 -20.78 3.00
N ARG A 410 23.67 -19.54 2.71
CA ARG A 410 25.01 -19.00 3.05
C ARG A 410 25.03 -18.19 4.35
N VAL A 411 23.89 -18.05 5.01
CA VAL A 411 23.70 -17.14 6.11
C VAL A 411 23.50 -17.92 7.41
N HIS A 412 24.19 -17.53 8.47
CA HIS A 412 24.09 -18.13 9.82
C HIS A 412 22.75 -17.73 10.50
N ILE A 413 21.64 -18.11 9.89
CA ILE A 413 20.29 -17.93 10.43
C ILE A 413 19.54 -19.27 10.44
N VAL A 414 18.96 -19.60 11.57
CA VAL A 414 18.10 -20.78 11.71
C VAL A 414 16.78 -20.51 10.97
N ASP A 415 16.46 -21.33 10.00
CA ASP A 415 15.24 -21.18 9.20
C ASP A 415 14.37 -22.44 9.27
N TRP A 416 13.24 -22.31 9.93
CA TRP A 416 12.22 -23.35 10.05
C TRP A 416 10.88 -22.93 9.39
N MET A 417 10.90 -21.90 8.55
CA MET A 417 9.67 -21.37 7.97
C MET A 417 8.92 -22.35 7.04
N ASN A 418 9.59 -23.42 6.60
CA ASN A 418 8.93 -24.49 5.85
C ASN A 418 8.03 -25.39 6.73
N GLU A 419 8.23 -25.37 8.06
CA GLU A 419 7.47 -26.12 9.04
C GLU A 419 6.34 -25.27 9.67
N ILE A 420 6.19 -24.04 9.24
CA ILE A 420 5.18 -23.09 9.71
C ILE A 420 4.04 -23.09 8.70
N ASP A 421 2.87 -23.57 9.10
CA ASP A 421 1.69 -23.63 8.22
C ASP A 421 0.87 -22.34 8.26
N ASP A 422 0.67 -21.78 9.46
CA ASP A 422 -0.18 -20.61 9.69
C ASP A 422 0.37 -19.64 10.75
N PHE A 423 -0.41 -18.63 11.10
CA PHE A 423 -0.03 -17.64 12.10
C PHE A 423 -0.11 -18.15 13.54
N ALA A 424 -0.79 -19.25 13.83
CA ALA A 424 -0.74 -19.88 15.15
C ALA A 424 0.63 -20.55 15.39
N ASP A 425 1.20 -21.19 14.36
CA ASP A 425 2.55 -21.74 14.42
C ASP A 425 3.60 -20.62 14.47
N THR A 426 3.42 -19.55 13.69
CA THR A 426 4.28 -18.36 13.76
C THR A 426 4.26 -17.75 15.16
N ALA A 427 3.08 -17.61 15.77
CA ALA A 427 2.93 -17.10 17.14
C ALA A 427 3.64 -17.99 18.16
N ALA A 428 3.59 -19.31 17.98
CA ALA A 428 4.28 -20.27 18.87
C ALA A 428 5.81 -20.12 18.80
N LEU A 429 6.37 -19.90 17.62
CA LEU A 429 7.79 -19.62 17.45
C LEU A 429 8.15 -18.24 18.06
N VAL A 430 7.38 -17.18 17.72
CA VAL A 430 7.59 -15.82 18.24
C VAL A 430 7.51 -15.77 19.77
N ALA A 431 6.64 -16.55 20.41
CA ALA A 431 6.55 -16.62 21.86
C ALA A 431 7.86 -17.02 22.53
N SER A 432 8.72 -17.80 21.85
CA SER A 432 9.99 -18.31 22.33
C SER A 432 11.21 -17.40 22.04
N LEU A 433 10.95 -16.22 21.43
CA LEU A 433 11.98 -15.25 21.07
C LEU A 433 12.09 -14.14 22.12
N ASP A 434 13.28 -13.56 22.26
CA ASP A 434 13.56 -12.45 23.17
C ASP A 434 13.30 -11.10 22.51
N LEU A 435 13.56 -11.01 21.20
CA LEU A 435 13.37 -9.81 20.37
C LEU A 435 12.92 -10.21 18.97
N VAL A 436 12.08 -9.39 18.36
CA VAL A 436 11.73 -9.48 16.94
C VAL A 436 12.21 -8.21 16.23
N ILE A 437 13.09 -8.36 15.23
CA ILE A 437 13.52 -7.28 14.35
C ILE A 437 12.85 -7.51 12.99
N CYS A 438 12.08 -6.56 12.51
CA CYS A 438 11.38 -6.76 11.24
C CYS A 438 11.08 -5.44 10.53
N VAL A 439 10.91 -5.50 9.21
CA VAL A 439 10.32 -4.40 8.45
C VAL A 439 8.80 -4.37 8.67
N ASP A 440 8.12 -3.34 8.12
CA ASP A 440 6.66 -3.16 8.22
C ASP A 440 5.90 -4.31 7.51
N THR A 441 5.62 -5.38 8.26
CA THR A 441 4.98 -6.62 7.80
C THR A 441 3.98 -7.15 8.84
N SER A 442 3.24 -8.19 8.48
CA SER A 442 2.36 -8.91 9.42
C SER A 442 3.06 -9.44 10.67
N ILE A 443 4.38 -9.71 10.60
CA ILE A 443 5.19 -10.14 11.75
C ILE A 443 5.30 -9.03 12.81
N ALA A 444 5.44 -7.76 12.39
CA ALA A 444 5.44 -6.62 13.31
C ALA A 444 4.14 -6.55 14.12
N HIS A 445 3.02 -6.72 13.43
CA HIS A 445 1.69 -6.71 14.05
C HIS A 445 1.44 -7.92 14.95
N LEU A 446 1.86 -9.12 14.53
CA LEU A 446 1.74 -10.32 15.35
C LEU A 446 2.56 -10.19 16.64
N ALA A 447 3.83 -9.86 16.52
CA ALA A 447 4.73 -9.76 17.67
C ALA A 447 4.29 -8.62 18.62
N GLY A 448 3.89 -7.47 18.08
CA GLY A 448 3.30 -6.37 18.85
C GLY A 448 2.01 -6.76 19.57
N ALA A 449 1.10 -7.48 18.89
CA ALA A 449 -0.15 -7.99 19.48
C ALA A 449 0.09 -9.01 20.61
N MET A 450 1.21 -9.73 20.57
CA MET A 450 1.64 -10.65 21.60
C MET A 450 2.42 -9.97 22.74
N GLY A 451 2.60 -8.65 22.72
CA GLY A 451 3.38 -7.91 23.70
C GLY A 451 4.87 -8.21 23.67
N LYS A 452 5.37 -8.79 22.58
CA LYS A 452 6.79 -9.05 22.40
C LYS A 452 7.55 -7.77 22.14
N ARG A 453 8.81 -7.71 22.53
CA ARG A 453 9.71 -6.62 22.17
C ARG A 453 9.95 -6.65 20.67
N VAL A 454 9.63 -5.54 19.98
CA VAL A 454 9.75 -5.42 18.53
C VAL A 454 10.61 -4.21 18.17
N TRP A 455 11.59 -4.41 17.30
CA TRP A 455 12.31 -3.35 16.64
C TRP A 455 11.86 -3.30 15.18
N LEU A 456 11.09 -2.26 14.86
CA LEU A 456 10.55 -2.05 13.54
C LEU A 456 11.54 -1.25 12.69
N LEU A 457 12.00 -1.83 11.58
CA LEU A 457 12.82 -1.16 10.58
C LEU A 457 11.87 -0.47 9.59
N ASN A 458 11.67 0.82 9.78
CA ASN A 458 10.64 1.56 9.05
C ASN A 458 11.22 2.33 7.88
N ARG A 459 10.55 2.26 6.73
CA ARG A 459 10.89 3.06 5.54
C ARG A 459 10.62 4.55 5.78
N HIS A 460 11.30 5.42 5.03
CA HIS A 460 11.15 6.87 5.13
C HIS A 460 9.70 7.37 5.00
N GLN A 461 8.92 6.74 4.11
CA GLN A 461 7.49 6.99 3.92
C GLN A 461 6.68 5.90 4.64
N GLY A 462 6.82 5.82 5.95
CA GLY A 462 6.17 4.82 6.78
C GLY A 462 4.65 4.84 6.70
N CYS A 463 4.03 3.76 7.14
CA CYS A 463 2.59 3.68 7.33
C CYS A 463 2.14 4.65 8.43
N TRP A 464 0.95 5.20 8.32
CA TRP A 464 0.36 6.10 9.32
C TRP A 464 0.34 5.53 10.74
N ARG A 465 0.27 4.20 10.91
CA ARG A 465 0.29 3.50 12.21
C ARG A 465 1.56 3.76 13.01
N TRP A 466 2.66 3.99 12.30
CA TRP A 466 3.96 4.22 12.90
C TRP A 466 4.22 5.69 13.18
N MET A 467 3.35 6.57 12.65
CA MET A 467 3.47 8.02 12.74
C MET A 467 4.82 8.52 12.19
N ARG A 468 5.17 9.77 12.40
CA ARG A 468 6.46 10.33 11.97
C ARG A 468 7.22 10.91 13.16
N ASP A 469 8.53 11.04 12.98
CA ASP A 469 9.43 11.74 13.88
C ASP A 469 9.39 11.23 15.34
N ARG A 470 9.08 9.92 15.50
CA ARG A 470 9.10 9.25 16.81
C ARG A 470 9.65 7.83 16.69
N GLU A 471 10.17 7.30 17.80
CA GLU A 471 10.74 5.96 17.90
C GLU A 471 9.79 4.96 18.58
N ASP A 472 8.58 5.36 18.91
CA ASP A 472 7.51 4.55 19.54
C ASP A 472 6.22 4.63 18.73
N THR A 473 5.19 3.88 19.12
CA THR A 473 3.84 3.97 18.56
C THR A 473 2.80 3.76 19.64
N PRO A 474 1.68 4.53 19.62
CA PRO A 474 0.60 4.34 20.59
C PRO A 474 -0.11 2.99 20.42
N TRP A 475 0.07 2.32 19.29
CA TRP A 475 -0.58 1.05 18.99
C TRP A 475 0.08 -0.16 19.67
N TYR A 476 1.39 -0.12 19.93
CA TYR A 476 2.16 -1.22 20.52
C TYR A 476 3.22 -0.68 21.48
N PRO A 477 2.95 -0.66 22.79
CA PRO A 477 3.87 -0.09 23.79
C PRO A 477 5.25 -0.78 23.83
N SER A 478 5.35 -2.04 23.38
CA SER A 478 6.59 -2.82 23.33
C SER A 478 7.40 -2.64 22.06
N MET A 479 6.99 -1.75 21.16
CA MET A 479 7.63 -1.54 19.86
C MET A 479 8.52 -0.30 19.87
N ARG A 480 9.74 -0.46 19.33
CA ARG A 480 10.63 0.64 19.01
C ARG A 480 10.82 0.73 17.49
N ILE A 481 10.82 1.95 16.95
CA ILE A 481 10.84 2.21 15.52
C ILE A 481 12.18 2.83 15.12
N PHE A 482 12.84 2.23 14.12
CA PHE A 482 14.04 2.72 13.50
C PHE A 482 13.72 3.26 12.10
N ASN A 483 13.43 4.56 12.01
CA ASN A 483 13.02 5.21 10.76
C ASN A 483 14.22 5.45 9.83
N GLN A 484 14.05 5.22 8.52
CA GLN A 484 14.99 5.74 7.52
C GLN A 484 15.00 7.27 7.54
N LYS A 485 16.19 7.89 7.53
CA LYS A 485 16.33 9.36 7.44
C LYS A 485 16.05 9.87 6.03
N THR A 486 16.45 9.11 5.03
CA THR A 486 16.17 9.36 3.62
C THR A 486 15.65 8.09 2.95
N CYS A 487 14.97 8.22 1.83
CA CYS A 487 14.41 7.07 1.11
C CYS A 487 15.51 6.08 0.71
N GLY A 488 15.34 4.80 1.11
CA GLY A 488 16.29 3.72 0.81
C GLY A 488 17.50 3.63 1.76
N ASP A 489 17.63 4.50 2.77
CA ASP A 489 18.73 4.48 3.76
C ASP A 489 18.59 3.32 4.75
N TRP A 490 18.75 2.09 4.26
CA TRP A 490 18.81 0.92 5.11
C TRP A 490 20.11 0.83 5.91
N GLU A 491 21.22 1.36 5.39
CA GLU A 491 22.51 1.35 6.07
C GLU A 491 22.50 2.16 7.36
N GLY A 492 21.95 3.37 7.31
CA GLY A 492 21.77 4.20 8.49
C GLY A 492 20.81 3.61 9.51
N VAL A 493 19.78 2.87 9.08
CA VAL A 493 18.90 2.11 9.98
C VAL A 493 19.67 0.99 10.66
N LEU A 494 20.38 0.15 9.91
CA LEU A 494 21.13 -1.00 10.43
C LEU A 494 22.25 -0.59 11.37
N ALA A 495 22.96 0.49 11.07
CA ALA A 495 24.01 1.02 11.96
C ALA A 495 23.44 1.38 13.34
N ARG A 496 22.26 2.01 13.40
CA ARG A 496 21.58 2.34 14.68
C ARG A 496 21.09 1.09 15.41
N VAL A 497 20.58 0.10 14.68
CA VAL A 497 20.15 -1.19 15.25
C VAL A 497 21.34 -1.92 15.86
N LEU A 498 22.46 -2.02 15.14
CA LEU A 498 23.68 -2.66 15.64
C LEU A 498 24.24 -1.95 16.87
N ALA A 499 24.30 -0.63 16.85
CA ALA A 499 24.72 0.16 17.99
C ALA A 499 23.83 -0.06 19.23
N GLU A 500 22.53 -0.30 19.03
CA GLU A 500 21.62 -0.59 20.13
C GLU A 500 21.76 -2.04 20.63
N LEU A 501 22.03 -3.00 19.74
CA LEU A 501 22.34 -4.37 20.13
C LEU A 501 23.59 -4.45 21.01
N GLU A 502 24.61 -3.65 20.71
CA GLU A 502 25.86 -3.57 21.49
C GLU A 502 25.66 -2.98 22.90
N ARG A 503 24.67 -2.12 23.08
CA ARG A 503 24.40 -1.49 24.40
C ARG A 503 23.82 -2.45 25.43
N ASP A 504 23.36 -3.62 25.03
CA ASP A 504 22.71 -4.64 25.88
C ASP A 504 21.51 -4.14 26.74
N ALA A 505 21.21 -2.84 26.75
CA ALA A 505 20.13 -2.24 27.53
C ALA A 505 18.73 -2.80 27.17
N TRP A 506 18.60 -3.41 26.00
CA TRP A 506 17.36 -4.03 25.54
C TRP A 506 17.09 -5.40 26.18
N ARG A 507 18.07 -6.02 26.89
CA ARG A 507 17.91 -7.30 27.60
C ARG A 507 17.22 -7.12 28.96
N SER A 508 17.30 -5.95 29.53
CA SER A 508 16.61 -5.58 30.77
C SER A 508 15.15 -5.22 30.51
#